data_605dd2dc306ef266ff2ee3e417b8e2f1
#
_entry.id   605dd2dc306ef266ff2ee3e417b8e2f1
#
_cell.length_a   1.000
_cell.length_b   1.000
_cell.length_c   1.000
_cell.angle_alpha   90.00
_cell.angle_beta   90.00
_cell.angle_gamma   90.00
#
_symmetry.space_group_name_H-M   'P 1'
#
loop_
_entity.id
_entity.type
_entity.pdbx_description
1 polymer ?
#
loop_
_entity_poly.entity_id
_entity_poly.type
_entity_poly.pdbx_seq_one_letter_code
_entity_poly.pdbx_strand_id
1 'polypeptide(L)'
;TLSLNPALDVTLWTETLMPDSDNIVQDERYDAAGKAVNVSRTLRYYDMDNLAIVLAGCHNLHRYEQQLRNVRVHYRIITIEGYIRENISIVQPDRTVTRLLREGFYVEYEAVDEIQKVLTESVEAGSLVVISGSLPKGINSRIFKQICAHIHSLGAKIALDTSSLVQEDIYEIKPWAIKPNYAELCGIVGR
;
A
#
# COMPACT_ATOMS: atom_id res chain seq x y z
N THR A 1 4.10 5.82 -8.08
CA THR A 1 3.60 5.63 -6.70
C THR A 1 4.45 4.60 -5.97
N LEU A 2 4.56 4.71 -4.62
CA LEU A 2 5.29 3.75 -3.80
C LEU A 2 4.33 3.13 -2.77
N SER A 3 4.12 1.80 -2.86
CA SER A 3 3.31 1.01 -1.95
C SER A 3 4.20 0.14 -1.08
N LEU A 4 4.40 0.56 0.17
CA LEU A 4 5.24 -0.19 1.12
C LEU A 4 4.48 -1.35 1.79
N ASN A 5 3.15 -1.28 1.89
CA ASN A 5 2.30 -2.27 2.55
C ASN A 5 1.00 -2.51 1.77
N PRO A 6 1.11 -3.10 0.58
CA PRO A 6 -0.05 -3.43 -0.26
C PRO A 6 -0.98 -4.41 0.44
N ALA A 7 -2.16 -4.63 -0.13
CA ALA A 7 -3.11 -5.62 0.32
C ALA A 7 -3.74 -6.34 -0.87
N LEU A 8 -4.13 -7.57 -0.66
CA LEU A 8 -5.05 -8.30 -1.53
C LEU A 8 -6.43 -8.24 -0.86
N ASP A 9 -7.35 -7.49 -1.45
CA ASP A 9 -8.72 -7.46 -0.96
C ASP A 9 -9.46 -8.69 -1.49
N VAL A 10 -10.00 -9.48 -0.56
CA VAL A 10 -10.77 -10.70 -0.83
C VAL A 10 -12.20 -10.45 -0.41
N THR A 11 -13.12 -10.47 -1.37
CA THR A 11 -14.55 -10.39 -1.06
C THR A 11 -15.15 -11.79 -1.20
N LEU A 12 -15.76 -12.27 -0.14
CA LEU A 12 -16.44 -13.56 -0.08
C LEU A 12 -17.94 -13.31 0.09
N TRP A 13 -18.77 -13.95 -0.73
CA TRP A 13 -20.22 -13.89 -0.56
C TRP A 13 -20.72 -15.19 0.07
N THR A 14 -21.55 -15.07 1.09
CA THR A 14 -22.21 -16.20 1.78
C THR A 14 -23.65 -15.84 2.08
N GLU A 15 -24.52 -16.86 2.19
CA GLU A 15 -25.94 -16.67 2.53
C GLU A 15 -26.10 -16.10 3.94
N THR A 16 -25.41 -16.68 4.88
CA THR A 16 -25.42 -16.26 6.29
C THR A 16 -24.08 -16.58 6.91
N LEU A 17 -23.53 -15.67 7.69
CA LEU A 17 -22.33 -15.94 8.49
C LEU A 17 -22.76 -16.33 9.91
N MET A 18 -22.63 -17.60 10.23
CA MET A 18 -22.96 -18.15 11.55
C MET A 18 -21.69 -18.50 12.31
N PRO A 19 -21.49 -17.96 13.51
CA PRO A 19 -20.43 -18.40 14.39
C PRO A 19 -20.58 -19.89 14.75
N ASP A 20 -19.46 -20.56 15.01
CA ASP A 20 -19.40 -21.95 15.44
C ASP A 20 -20.07 -22.96 14.48
N SER A 21 -20.05 -22.64 13.18
CA SER A 21 -20.65 -23.44 12.12
C SER A 21 -19.83 -23.36 10.84
N ASP A 22 -20.00 -24.37 9.96
CA ASP A 22 -19.46 -24.29 8.60
C ASP A 22 -20.25 -23.28 7.77
N ASN A 23 -19.54 -22.33 7.18
CA ASN A 23 -20.11 -21.30 6.32
C ASN A 23 -19.63 -21.52 4.89
N ILE A 24 -20.55 -21.71 3.97
CA ILE A 24 -20.24 -21.96 2.55
C ILE A 24 -20.10 -20.63 1.82
N VAL A 25 -18.95 -20.45 1.17
CA VAL A 25 -18.72 -19.34 0.26
C VAL A 25 -19.36 -19.67 -1.09
N GLN A 26 -20.26 -18.80 -1.53
CA GLN A 26 -20.98 -18.94 -2.81
C GLN A 26 -20.21 -18.34 -3.99
N ASP A 27 -19.48 -17.26 -3.74
CA ASP A 27 -18.67 -16.56 -4.75
C ASP A 27 -17.50 -15.84 -4.07
N GLU A 28 -16.44 -15.59 -4.83
CA GLU A 28 -15.26 -14.87 -4.34
C GLU A 28 -14.69 -13.92 -5.40
N ARG A 29 -14.13 -12.82 -4.93
CA ARG A 29 -13.41 -11.86 -5.77
C ARG A 29 -12.12 -11.41 -5.11
N TYR A 30 -11.09 -11.28 -5.93
CA TYR A 30 -9.78 -10.78 -5.53
C TYR A 30 -9.49 -9.45 -6.24
N ASP A 31 -9.03 -8.45 -5.50
CA ASP A 31 -8.63 -7.16 -6.04
C ASP A 31 -7.24 -6.78 -5.50
N ALA A 32 -6.33 -6.36 -6.39
CA ALA A 32 -5.09 -5.73 -5.94
C ALA A 32 -5.42 -4.41 -5.27
N ALA A 33 -5.08 -4.29 -4.00
CA ALA A 33 -5.38 -3.15 -3.16
C ALA A 33 -4.12 -2.58 -2.50
N GLY A 34 -4.34 -1.52 -1.77
CA GLY A 34 -3.32 -0.66 -1.19
C GLY A 34 -3.52 0.76 -1.69
N LYS A 35 -3.46 1.74 -0.79
CA LYS A 35 -3.77 3.14 -1.14
C LYS A 35 -2.93 3.64 -2.33
N ALA A 36 -1.62 3.37 -2.37
CA ALA A 36 -0.74 3.79 -3.46
C ALA A 36 -1.09 3.12 -4.80
N VAL A 37 -1.45 1.83 -4.78
CA VAL A 37 -1.89 1.11 -5.98
C VAL A 37 -3.22 1.66 -6.48
N ASN A 38 -4.14 2.04 -5.57
CA ASN A 38 -5.39 2.69 -5.95
C ASN A 38 -5.14 4.06 -6.62
N VAL A 39 -4.12 4.81 -6.17
CA VAL A 39 -3.69 6.03 -6.87
C VAL A 39 -3.21 5.70 -8.29
N SER A 40 -2.34 4.70 -8.47
CA SER A 40 -1.87 4.29 -9.81
C SER A 40 -3.01 3.86 -10.72
N ARG A 41 -3.96 3.08 -10.19
CA ARG A 41 -5.16 2.67 -10.94
C ARG A 41 -6.00 3.88 -11.37
N THR A 42 -6.17 4.86 -10.48
CA THR A 42 -6.91 6.09 -10.80
C THR A 42 -6.18 6.91 -11.85
N LEU A 43 -4.87 7.11 -11.74
CA LEU A 43 -4.07 7.80 -12.74
C LEU A 43 -4.18 7.11 -14.11
N ARG A 44 -4.11 5.78 -14.13
CA ARG A 44 -4.28 4.99 -15.36
C ARG A 44 -5.68 5.15 -15.97
N TYR A 45 -6.72 5.23 -15.14
CA TYR A 45 -8.08 5.48 -15.62
C TYR A 45 -8.22 6.83 -16.34
N TYR A 46 -7.42 7.83 -15.96
CA TYR A 46 -7.34 9.14 -16.61
C TYR A 46 -6.22 9.23 -17.67
N ASP A 47 -5.72 8.10 -18.17
CA ASP A 47 -4.66 8.01 -19.16
C ASP A 47 -3.36 8.75 -18.77
N MET A 48 -3.11 8.89 -17.47
CA MET A 48 -1.87 9.45 -16.95
C MET A 48 -0.84 8.34 -16.74
N ASP A 49 0.30 8.47 -17.41
CA ASP A 49 1.40 7.52 -17.25
C ASP A 49 1.97 7.59 -15.84
N ASN A 50 2.13 6.43 -15.23
CA ASN A 50 2.71 6.28 -13.92
C ASN A 50 3.25 4.86 -13.71
N LEU A 51 4.16 4.71 -12.76
CA LEU A 51 4.72 3.44 -12.32
C LEU A 51 4.35 3.20 -10.85
N ALA A 52 3.80 2.03 -10.56
CA ALA A 52 3.60 1.54 -9.20
C ALA A 52 4.81 0.71 -8.75
N ILE A 53 5.61 1.22 -7.82
CA ILE A 53 6.65 0.45 -7.13
C ILE A 53 5.98 -0.17 -5.90
N VAL A 54 6.02 -1.49 -5.78
CA VAL A 54 5.25 -2.22 -4.77
C VAL A 54 6.16 -3.21 -4.05
N LEU A 55 6.25 -3.08 -2.71
CA LEU A 55 6.78 -4.16 -1.89
C LEU A 55 5.73 -5.26 -1.79
N ALA A 56 6.10 -6.51 -2.09
CA ALA A 56 5.14 -7.60 -2.12
C ALA A 56 5.72 -8.90 -1.54
N GLY A 57 4.97 -9.53 -0.66
CA GLY A 57 5.30 -10.84 -0.12
C GLY A 57 5.26 -11.92 -1.21
N CYS A 58 6.30 -12.78 -1.24
CA CYS A 58 6.50 -13.76 -2.33
C CYS A 58 5.45 -14.88 -2.37
N HIS A 59 4.85 -15.23 -1.22
CA HIS A 59 4.04 -16.44 -1.08
C HIS A 59 2.70 -16.39 -1.83
N ASN A 60 2.08 -15.21 -1.98
CA ASN A 60 0.84 -15.02 -2.73
C ASN A 60 0.96 -13.95 -3.84
N LEU A 61 2.21 -13.63 -4.23
CA LEU A 61 2.53 -12.62 -5.23
C LEU A 61 1.80 -12.83 -6.56
N HIS A 62 1.74 -14.08 -7.05
CA HIS A 62 1.14 -14.38 -8.36
C HIS A 62 -0.32 -13.93 -8.48
N ARG A 63 -1.10 -14.06 -7.39
CA ARG A 63 -2.50 -13.58 -7.35
C ARG A 63 -2.56 -12.06 -7.43
N TYR A 64 -1.68 -11.39 -6.69
CA TYR A 64 -1.61 -9.94 -6.66
C TYR A 64 -1.22 -9.35 -8.02
N GLU A 65 -0.19 -9.91 -8.66
CA GLU A 65 0.23 -9.49 -10.00
C GLU A 65 -0.85 -9.73 -11.07
N GLN A 66 -1.59 -10.84 -10.96
CA GLN A 66 -2.72 -11.09 -11.85
C GLN A 66 -3.74 -9.94 -11.77
N GLN A 67 -4.06 -9.48 -10.56
CA GLN A 67 -4.98 -8.36 -10.37
C GLN A 67 -4.39 -7.03 -10.86
N LEU A 68 -3.11 -6.77 -10.67
CA LEU A 68 -2.44 -5.58 -11.25
C LEU A 68 -2.53 -5.58 -12.78
N ARG A 69 -2.32 -6.73 -13.42
CA ARG A 69 -2.46 -6.90 -14.88
C ARG A 69 -3.89 -6.65 -15.34
N ASN A 70 -4.89 -7.17 -14.61
CA ASN A 70 -6.30 -6.99 -14.92
C ASN A 70 -6.71 -5.49 -14.96
N VAL A 71 -6.13 -4.67 -14.09
CA VAL A 71 -6.39 -3.22 -14.04
C VAL A 71 -5.38 -2.40 -14.85
N ARG A 72 -4.50 -3.03 -15.63
CA ARG A 72 -3.52 -2.42 -16.53
C ARG A 72 -2.61 -1.39 -15.86
N VAL A 73 -2.29 -1.57 -14.60
CA VAL A 73 -1.30 -0.74 -13.89
C VAL A 73 0.09 -1.17 -14.32
N HIS A 74 0.95 -0.21 -14.67
CA HIS A 74 2.37 -0.47 -14.86
C HIS A 74 3.02 -0.58 -13.47
N TYR A 75 3.71 -1.69 -13.21
CA TYR A 75 4.24 -1.95 -11.89
C TYR A 75 5.65 -2.51 -11.91
N ARG A 76 6.36 -2.30 -10.81
CA ARG A 76 7.62 -2.92 -10.47
C ARG A 76 7.53 -3.48 -9.06
N ILE A 77 7.84 -4.77 -8.91
CA ILE A 77 7.77 -5.47 -7.62
C ILE A 77 9.15 -5.51 -6.96
N ILE A 78 9.16 -5.23 -5.67
CA ILE A 78 10.25 -5.56 -4.75
C ILE A 78 9.75 -6.70 -3.89
N THR A 79 10.36 -7.87 -4.06
CA THR A 79 9.91 -9.09 -3.40
C THR A 79 10.44 -9.17 -1.98
N ILE A 80 9.54 -9.41 -1.03
CA ILE A 80 9.83 -9.58 0.39
C ILE A 80 9.38 -10.98 0.81
N GLU A 81 10.09 -11.59 1.76
CA GLU A 81 9.68 -12.88 2.31
C GLU A 81 8.35 -12.73 3.08
N GLY A 82 7.41 -13.67 2.86
CA GLY A 82 6.11 -13.71 3.50
C GLY A 82 4.93 -13.48 2.57
N TYR A 83 3.79 -13.09 3.14
CA TYR A 83 2.53 -12.88 2.43
C TYR A 83 2.19 -11.41 2.30
N ILE A 84 1.69 -10.99 1.13
CA ILE A 84 0.90 -9.77 1.02
C ILE A 84 -0.32 -9.98 1.92
N ARG A 85 -0.62 -9.00 2.77
CA ARG A 85 -1.79 -9.08 3.67
C ARG A 85 -3.08 -9.19 2.87
N GLU A 86 -4.00 -10.00 3.38
CA GLU A 86 -5.33 -10.13 2.83
C GLU A 86 -6.34 -9.40 3.72
N ASN A 87 -7.14 -8.54 3.13
CA ASN A 87 -8.30 -7.94 3.78
C ASN A 87 -9.53 -8.71 3.30
N ILE A 88 -10.07 -9.56 4.14
CA ILE A 88 -11.22 -10.39 3.80
C ILE A 88 -12.49 -9.65 4.20
N SER A 89 -13.41 -9.46 3.25
CA SER A 89 -14.75 -8.93 3.47
C SER A 89 -15.77 -10.04 3.19
N ILE A 90 -16.49 -10.46 4.22
CA ILE A 90 -17.57 -11.42 4.11
C ILE A 90 -18.87 -10.64 3.96
N VAL A 91 -19.54 -10.80 2.84
CA VAL A 91 -20.75 -10.06 2.45
C VAL A 91 -21.96 -10.99 2.46
N GLN A 92 -23.02 -10.57 3.14
CA GLN A 92 -24.29 -11.27 3.22
C GLN A 92 -25.36 -10.57 2.35
N PRO A 93 -26.49 -11.25 1.98
CA PRO A 93 -27.53 -10.69 1.12
C PRO A 93 -28.17 -9.41 1.67
N ASP A 94 -28.26 -9.27 3.00
CA ASP A 94 -28.75 -8.08 3.69
C ASP A 94 -27.79 -6.91 3.66
N ARG A 95 -26.62 -7.05 2.96
CA ARG A 95 -25.51 -6.10 2.87
C ARG A 95 -24.71 -5.94 4.16
N THR A 96 -24.90 -6.81 5.14
CA THR A 96 -23.98 -6.87 6.28
C THR A 96 -22.59 -7.31 5.80
N VAL A 97 -21.55 -6.63 6.30
CA VAL A 97 -20.16 -6.92 5.94
C VAL A 97 -19.32 -7.14 7.19
N THR A 98 -18.79 -8.35 7.33
CA THR A 98 -17.78 -8.68 8.35
C THR A 98 -16.41 -8.61 7.72
N ARG A 99 -15.46 -7.91 8.39
CA ARG A 99 -14.09 -7.73 7.89
C ARG A 99 -13.09 -8.44 8.78
N LEU A 100 -12.20 -9.20 8.15
CA LEU A 100 -11.06 -9.84 8.78
C LEU A 100 -9.79 -9.26 8.14
N LEU A 101 -9.00 -8.53 8.91
CA LEU A 101 -7.79 -7.88 8.44
C LEU A 101 -6.59 -8.70 8.88
N ARG A 102 -5.75 -9.11 7.94
CA ARG A 102 -4.51 -9.82 8.22
C ARG A 102 -3.34 -8.85 8.32
N GLU A 103 -2.38 -9.21 9.12
CA GLU A 103 -1.07 -8.58 9.11
C GLU A 103 -0.28 -9.05 7.87
N GLY A 104 0.49 -8.13 7.30
CA GLY A 104 1.36 -8.43 6.15
C GLY A 104 2.72 -8.98 6.57
N PHE A 105 3.65 -8.97 5.61
CA PHE A 105 5.05 -9.34 5.78
C PHE A 105 5.79 -8.40 6.73
N TYR A 106 6.93 -8.87 7.20
CA TYR A 106 7.93 -8.06 7.90
C TYR A 106 9.01 -7.64 6.90
N VAL A 107 9.48 -6.41 6.98
CA VAL A 107 10.56 -5.89 6.13
C VAL A 107 11.85 -5.87 6.95
N GLU A 108 12.79 -6.72 6.57
CA GLU A 108 14.13 -6.71 7.16
C GLU A 108 14.91 -5.47 6.68
N TYR A 109 15.88 -5.03 7.48
CA TYR A 109 16.62 -3.80 7.16
C TYR A 109 17.36 -3.89 5.82
N GLU A 110 17.85 -5.05 5.46
CA GLU A 110 18.57 -5.34 4.22
C GLU A 110 17.71 -5.07 2.97
N ALA A 111 16.39 -5.16 3.09
CA ALA A 111 15.48 -4.85 2.00
C ALA A 111 15.45 -3.34 1.66
N VAL A 112 15.92 -2.47 2.55
CA VAL A 112 15.96 -1.02 2.33
C VAL A 112 16.91 -0.68 1.17
N ASP A 113 18.02 -1.38 1.04
CA ASP A 113 18.98 -1.18 -0.06
C ASP A 113 18.34 -1.52 -1.42
N GLU A 114 17.55 -2.59 -1.49
CA GLU A 114 16.84 -2.94 -2.72
C GLU A 114 15.73 -1.93 -3.02
N ILE A 115 15.03 -1.40 -2.00
CA ILE A 115 14.05 -0.32 -2.18
C ILE A 115 14.74 0.91 -2.80
N GLN A 116 15.88 1.33 -2.25
CA GLN A 116 16.64 2.49 -2.73
C GLN A 116 17.17 2.27 -4.14
N LYS A 117 17.67 1.08 -4.45
CA LYS A 117 18.13 0.72 -5.79
C LYS A 117 16.98 0.81 -6.81
N VAL A 118 15.83 0.22 -6.52
CA VAL A 118 14.65 0.28 -7.42
C VAL A 118 14.18 1.72 -7.59
N LEU A 119 14.19 2.54 -6.53
CA LEU A 119 13.89 3.96 -6.64
C LEU A 119 14.87 4.70 -7.54
N THR A 120 16.18 4.45 -7.40
CA THR A 120 17.22 5.05 -8.25
C THR A 120 17.02 4.72 -9.72
N GLU A 121 16.62 3.49 -10.02
CA GLU A 121 16.40 3.02 -11.39
C GLU A 121 15.06 3.48 -12.01
N SER A 122 14.11 3.95 -11.18
CA SER A 122 12.73 4.21 -11.61
C SER A 122 12.29 5.67 -11.45
N VAL A 123 12.99 6.46 -10.65
CA VAL A 123 12.60 7.85 -10.32
C VAL A 123 13.52 8.81 -11.04
N GLU A 124 12.94 9.67 -11.85
CA GLU A 124 13.67 10.74 -12.55
C GLU A 124 13.57 12.06 -11.79
N ALA A 125 14.56 12.95 -11.98
CA ALA A 125 14.52 14.28 -11.41
C ALA A 125 13.26 15.04 -11.86
N GLY A 126 12.60 15.72 -10.92
CA GLY A 126 11.33 16.41 -11.16
C GLY A 126 10.09 15.53 -11.03
N SER A 127 10.23 14.20 -10.90
CA SER A 127 9.11 13.30 -10.66
C SER A 127 8.36 13.65 -9.36
N LEU A 128 7.09 13.25 -9.29
CA LEU A 128 6.30 13.23 -8.07
C LEU A 128 6.13 11.78 -7.59
N VAL A 129 6.70 11.46 -6.45
CA VAL A 129 6.54 10.16 -5.80
C VAL A 129 5.41 10.25 -4.77
N VAL A 130 4.31 9.54 -5.00
CA VAL A 130 3.19 9.44 -4.07
C VAL A 130 3.40 8.21 -3.20
N ILE A 131 3.62 8.39 -1.89
CA ILE A 131 3.72 7.32 -0.91
C ILE A 131 2.42 7.29 -0.13
N SER A 132 1.67 6.19 -0.24
CA SER A 132 0.34 6.12 0.35
C SER A 132 0.05 4.75 0.97
N GLY A 133 -0.59 4.75 2.13
CA GLY A 133 -0.91 3.58 2.93
C GLY A 133 -0.12 3.52 4.23
N SER A 134 -0.34 2.46 5.01
CA SER A 134 0.40 2.21 6.26
C SER A 134 1.81 1.73 5.98
N LEU A 135 2.69 1.90 6.95
CA LEU A 135 4.01 1.27 6.92
C LEU A 135 3.88 -0.22 7.31
N PRO A 136 4.66 -1.11 6.69
CA PRO A 136 4.74 -2.51 7.11
C PRO A 136 5.54 -2.64 8.41
N LYS A 137 5.42 -3.78 9.08
CA LYS A 137 6.32 -4.14 10.17
C LYS A 137 7.78 -4.14 9.67
N GLY A 138 8.71 -3.67 10.51
CA GLY A 138 10.11 -3.51 10.15
C GLY A 138 10.48 -2.13 9.61
N ILE A 139 9.57 -1.40 8.97
CA ILE A 139 9.79 -0.01 8.55
C ILE A 139 9.26 0.93 9.64
N ASN A 140 10.15 1.42 10.48
CA ASN A 140 9.86 2.47 11.46
C ASN A 140 10.06 3.87 10.85
N SER A 141 9.75 4.94 11.62
CA SER A 141 9.90 6.33 11.19
C SER A 141 11.31 6.65 10.69
N ARG A 142 12.37 6.13 11.35
CA ARG A 142 13.76 6.36 10.95
C ARG A 142 14.05 5.80 9.55
N ILE A 143 13.67 4.54 9.30
CA ILE A 143 13.86 3.88 8.00
C ILE A 143 13.02 4.58 6.94
N PHE A 144 11.78 4.95 7.27
CA PHE A 144 10.91 5.68 6.34
C PHE A 144 11.53 7.04 5.93
N LYS A 145 12.09 7.78 6.89
CA LYS A 145 12.82 9.03 6.62
C LYS A 145 14.05 8.82 5.72
N GLN A 146 14.78 7.70 5.89
CA GLN A 146 15.88 7.35 4.99
C GLN A 146 15.41 7.12 3.54
N ILE A 147 14.28 6.43 3.36
CA ILE A 147 13.68 6.23 2.02
C ILE A 147 13.26 7.58 1.42
N CYS A 148 12.61 8.44 2.21
CA CYS A 148 12.21 9.77 1.76
C CYS A 148 13.42 10.66 1.40
N ALA A 149 14.48 10.65 2.21
CA ALA A 149 15.71 11.37 1.92
C ALA A 149 16.37 10.90 0.62
N HIS A 150 16.34 9.59 0.36
CA HIS A 150 16.82 9.03 -0.88
C HIS A 150 16.00 9.54 -2.09
N ILE A 151 14.67 9.54 -2.00
CA ILE A 151 13.81 10.09 -3.07
C ILE A 151 14.12 11.58 -3.33
N HIS A 152 14.33 12.37 -2.27
CA HIS A 152 14.75 13.78 -2.43
C HIS A 152 16.12 13.92 -3.09
N SER A 153 17.08 13.04 -2.79
CA SER A 153 18.40 13.06 -3.42
C SER A 153 18.37 12.79 -4.92
N LEU A 154 17.31 12.11 -5.41
CA LEU A 154 17.05 11.90 -6.83
C LEU A 154 16.39 13.12 -7.51
N GLY A 155 16.15 14.22 -6.76
CA GLY A 155 15.50 15.42 -7.30
C GLY A 155 13.98 15.31 -7.44
N ALA A 156 13.35 14.33 -6.80
CA ALA A 156 11.91 14.12 -6.86
C ALA A 156 11.17 14.81 -5.71
N LYS A 157 9.90 15.14 -5.94
CA LYS A 157 8.95 15.61 -4.92
C LYS A 157 8.24 14.44 -4.28
N ILE A 158 7.83 14.57 -3.02
CA ILE A 158 7.10 13.55 -2.28
C ILE A 158 5.72 14.07 -1.90
N ALA A 159 4.68 13.28 -2.20
CA ALA A 159 3.34 13.44 -1.63
C ALA A 159 3.04 12.27 -0.68
N LEU A 160 2.53 12.56 0.53
CA LEU A 160 2.26 11.58 1.57
C LEU A 160 0.77 11.46 1.88
N ASP A 161 0.27 10.21 1.92
CA ASP A 161 -1.06 9.85 2.41
C ASP A 161 -0.93 8.64 3.35
N THR A 162 -0.38 8.86 4.54
CA THR A 162 -0.16 7.82 5.54
C THR A 162 -0.52 8.31 6.94
N SER A 163 -1.13 7.42 7.71
CA SER A 163 -1.49 7.64 9.12
C SER A 163 -0.36 7.32 10.10
N SER A 164 0.79 6.87 9.60
CA SER A 164 1.89 6.34 10.43
C SER A 164 2.91 7.39 10.85
N LEU A 165 2.67 8.69 10.56
CA LEU A 165 3.60 9.77 10.81
C LEU A 165 3.09 10.76 11.86
N VAL A 166 4.01 11.31 12.62
CA VAL A 166 3.79 12.41 13.54
C VAL A 166 4.31 13.72 12.94
N GLN A 167 4.02 14.83 13.60
CA GLN A 167 4.38 16.16 13.13
C GLN A 167 5.88 16.33 12.88
N GLU A 168 6.72 15.80 13.76
CA GLU A 168 8.18 15.85 13.67
C GLU A 168 8.69 15.16 12.40
N ASP A 169 8.11 14.02 12.05
CA ASP A 169 8.47 13.30 10.82
C ASP A 169 8.19 14.13 9.58
N ILE A 170 7.05 14.83 9.55
CA ILE A 170 6.68 15.71 8.43
C ILE A 170 7.65 16.88 8.28
N TYR A 171 8.05 17.50 9.40
CA TYR A 171 9.05 18.58 9.37
C TYR A 171 10.43 18.13 8.88
N GLU A 172 10.84 16.90 9.21
CA GLU A 172 12.10 16.33 8.76
C GLU A 172 12.04 15.90 7.28
N ILE A 173 10.96 15.23 6.88
CA ILE A 173 10.77 14.72 5.50
C ILE A 173 10.55 15.88 4.52
N LYS A 174 9.88 16.95 4.93
CA LYS A 174 9.53 18.10 4.07
C LYS A 174 8.81 17.67 2.78
N PRO A 175 7.70 16.96 2.87
CA PRO A 175 6.98 16.54 1.68
C PRO A 175 6.43 17.77 0.94
N TRP A 176 6.30 17.66 -0.39
CA TRP A 176 5.65 18.67 -1.22
C TRP A 176 4.15 18.80 -0.92
N ALA A 177 3.50 17.67 -0.57
CA ALA A 177 2.09 17.63 -0.17
C ALA A 177 1.84 16.52 0.85
N ILE A 178 0.85 16.74 1.72
CA ILE A 178 0.27 15.72 2.62
C ILE A 178 -1.25 15.69 2.41
N LYS A 179 -1.85 14.50 2.57
CA LYS A 179 -3.31 14.32 2.47
C LYS A 179 -3.84 13.57 3.69
N PRO A 180 -3.89 14.21 4.87
CA PRO A 180 -4.49 13.62 6.05
C PRO A 180 -6.02 13.69 5.99
N ASN A 181 -6.71 12.72 6.59
CA ASN A 181 -8.09 12.92 7.02
C ASN A 181 -8.15 13.76 8.29
N TYR A 182 -9.36 14.09 8.77
CA TYR A 182 -9.53 14.97 9.95
C TYR A 182 -8.87 14.38 11.21
N ALA A 183 -9.05 13.09 11.48
CA ALA A 183 -8.46 12.44 12.65
C ALA A 183 -6.93 12.36 12.58
N GLU A 184 -6.39 12.04 11.39
CA GLU A 184 -4.95 12.06 11.12
C GLU A 184 -4.36 13.46 11.30
N LEU A 185 -5.06 14.50 10.79
CA LEU A 185 -4.63 15.89 10.96
C LEU A 185 -4.60 16.30 12.44
N CYS A 186 -5.64 15.95 13.19
CA CYS A 186 -5.68 16.19 14.65
C CYS A 186 -4.49 15.53 15.37
N GLY A 187 -4.16 14.27 15.00
CA GLY A 187 -3.01 13.56 15.53
C GLY A 187 -1.67 14.24 15.17
N ILE A 188 -1.55 14.76 13.94
CA ILE A 188 -0.35 15.46 13.48
C ILE A 188 -0.15 16.79 14.22
N VAL A 189 -1.22 17.56 14.46
CA VAL A 189 -1.12 18.90 15.07
C VAL A 189 -1.29 18.89 16.60
N GLY A 190 -1.46 17.73 17.21
CA GLY A 190 -1.57 17.57 18.67
C GLY A 190 -2.87 18.12 19.26
N ARG A 191 -3.98 18.01 18.55
CA ARG A 191 -5.32 18.51 18.97
C ARG A 191 -6.34 17.40 19.03
#